data_955bccd4a9ac1ca622052abd6c446d3c
#
_entry.id   955bccd4a9ac1ca622052abd6c446d3c
#
_cell.length_a   1.000
_cell.length_b   1.000
_cell.length_c   1.000
_cell.angle_alpha   90.00
_cell.angle_beta   90.00
_cell.angle_gamma   90.00
#
_symmetry.space_group_name_H-M   'P 1'
#
loop_
_entity.id
_entity.type
_entity.pdbx_description
1 polymer ?
#
loop_
_entity_poly.entity_id
_entity_poly.type
_entity_poly.pdbx_seq_one_letter_code
_entity_poly.pdbx_strand_id
1 'polypeptide(L)'
;MSPANPHLYAIVAGELSGDTLGAGLMMAIKRIDPQAMFMGIGGPKMNRLGMRSLADIRVLSVMGISEVASHVLPILRVRRNVARNIINSRPCCMVGIDSPDFNLSLERKVRATGIPTVHYVSPSVWAWRQGRMKKIRASCDEVLCLLKF
;
A
#
# COMPACT_ATOMS: atom_id res chain seq x y z
N MET A 1 10.00 10.27 -19.61
CA MET A 1 9.07 9.76 -18.58
C MET A 1 7.71 10.43 -18.75
N SER A 2 6.65 9.65 -18.77
CA SER A 2 5.29 10.22 -18.80
C SER A 2 5.01 11.01 -17.52
N PRO A 3 4.27 12.12 -17.58
CA PRO A 3 3.91 12.88 -16.39
C PRO A 3 3.05 12.03 -15.44
N ALA A 4 3.08 12.38 -14.16
CA ALA A 4 2.20 11.74 -13.19
C ALA A 4 0.73 12.04 -13.52
N ASN A 5 -0.14 11.04 -13.33
CA ASN A 5 -1.58 11.27 -13.42
C ASN A 5 -2.07 11.90 -12.10
N PRO A 6 -2.50 13.17 -12.09
CA PRO A 6 -2.82 13.88 -10.86
C PRO A 6 -4.06 13.33 -10.13
N HIS A 7 -4.89 12.54 -10.80
CA HIS A 7 -6.11 11.97 -10.25
C HIS A 7 -6.02 10.47 -9.98
N LEU A 8 -4.87 9.85 -10.22
CA LEU A 8 -4.67 8.42 -9.96
C LEU A 8 -3.94 8.22 -8.64
N TYR A 9 -4.55 7.42 -7.78
CA TYR A 9 -4.02 7.06 -6.46
C TYR A 9 -3.79 5.55 -6.40
N ALA A 10 -2.61 5.13 -5.96
CA ALA A 10 -2.34 3.72 -5.69
C ALA A 10 -2.54 3.46 -4.19
N ILE A 11 -3.38 2.49 -3.84
CA ILE A 11 -3.66 2.13 -2.45
C ILE A 11 -3.49 0.61 -2.29
N VAL A 12 -2.67 0.20 -1.35
CA VAL A 12 -2.38 -1.22 -1.11
C VAL A 12 -2.69 -1.58 0.35
N ALA A 13 -3.75 -2.35 0.54
CA ALA A 13 -4.13 -2.95 1.81
C ALA A 13 -3.71 -4.43 1.83
N GLY A 14 -3.05 -4.87 2.90
CA GLY A 14 -2.58 -6.26 3.03
C GLY A 14 -3.54 -7.18 3.78
N GLU A 15 -4.55 -6.62 4.45
CA GLU A 15 -5.51 -7.33 5.29
C GLU A 15 -6.92 -6.74 5.17
N LEU A 16 -7.94 -7.50 5.60
CA LEU A 16 -9.33 -7.04 5.58
C LEU A 16 -9.58 -5.83 6.50
N SER A 17 -8.82 -5.67 7.57
CA SER A 17 -8.82 -4.46 8.39
C SER A 17 -8.37 -3.24 7.59
N GLY A 18 -7.34 -3.39 6.77
CA GLY A 18 -6.86 -2.38 5.85
C GLY A 18 -7.86 -2.06 4.73
N ASP A 19 -8.68 -3.01 4.31
CA ASP A 19 -9.77 -2.78 3.34
C ASP A 19 -10.79 -1.76 3.86
N THR A 20 -11.14 -1.84 5.13
CA THR A 20 -12.06 -0.87 5.75
C THR A 20 -11.44 0.53 5.80
N LEU A 21 -10.18 0.63 6.21
CA LEU A 21 -9.46 1.91 6.23
C LEU A 21 -9.27 2.48 4.82
N GLY A 22 -8.90 1.63 3.87
CA GLY A 22 -8.72 2.00 2.48
C GLY A 22 -10.01 2.50 1.83
N ALA A 23 -11.13 1.86 2.09
CA ALA A 23 -12.44 2.33 1.62
C ALA A 23 -12.80 3.71 2.19
N GLY A 24 -12.55 3.94 3.48
CA GLY A 24 -12.73 5.26 4.10
C GLY A 24 -11.83 6.33 3.47
N LEU A 25 -10.57 5.99 3.21
CA LEU A 25 -9.62 6.88 2.54
C LEU A 25 -10.07 7.21 1.11
N MET A 26 -10.50 6.21 0.34
CA MET A 26 -11.01 6.42 -1.02
C MET A 26 -12.22 7.36 -1.04
N MET A 27 -13.16 7.19 -0.12
CA MET A 27 -14.31 8.09 0.01
C MET A 27 -13.89 9.51 0.36
N ALA A 28 -12.95 9.67 1.28
CA ALA A 28 -12.42 10.98 1.66
C ALA A 28 -11.69 11.67 0.49
N ILE A 29 -10.87 10.96 -0.25
CA ILE A 29 -10.20 11.49 -1.44
C ILE A 29 -11.21 11.93 -2.48
N LYS A 30 -12.25 11.14 -2.76
CA LYS A 30 -13.30 11.50 -3.73
C LYS A 30 -14.09 12.76 -3.36
N ARG A 31 -14.17 13.12 -2.10
CA ARG A 31 -14.78 14.39 -1.67
C ARG A 31 -13.94 15.59 -2.06
N ILE A 32 -12.62 15.44 -2.05
CA ILE A 32 -11.66 16.50 -2.37
C ILE A 32 -11.37 16.51 -3.88
N ASP A 33 -11.23 15.34 -4.47
CA ASP A 33 -10.95 15.12 -5.88
C ASP A 33 -12.04 14.21 -6.49
N PRO A 34 -13.13 14.76 -7.01
CA PRO A 34 -14.21 13.98 -7.62
C PRO A 34 -13.77 13.14 -8.83
N GLN A 35 -12.65 13.48 -9.47
CA GLN A 35 -12.08 12.75 -10.60
C GLN A 35 -11.13 11.62 -10.15
N ALA A 36 -10.95 11.42 -8.85
CA ALA A 36 -10.03 10.41 -8.32
C ALA A 36 -10.32 9.01 -8.86
N MET A 37 -9.27 8.38 -9.35
CA MET A 37 -9.22 6.98 -9.77
C MET A 37 -8.28 6.22 -8.86
N PHE A 38 -8.57 4.96 -8.64
CA PHE A 38 -7.83 4.13 -7.70
C PHE A 38 -7.33 2.84 -8.34
N MET A 39 -6.11 2.46 -7.98
CA MET A 39 -5.52 1.16 -8.34
C MET A 39 -4.78 0.57 -7.14
N GLY A 40 -4.65 -0.72 -7.07
CA GLY A 40 -3.87 -1.36 -6.02
C GLY A 40 -4.42 -2.70 -5.55
N ILE A 41 -4.29 -2.97 -4.27
CA ILE A 41 -4.82 -4.17 -3.63
C ILE A 41 -5.78 -3.75 -2.52
N GLY A 42 -7.00 -4.27 -2.60
CA GLY A 42 -8.01 -4.07 -1.58
C GLY A 42 -8.96 -5.24 -1.51
N GLY A 43 -9.78 -5.24 -0.50
CA GLY A 43 -10.82 -6.22 -0.31
C GLY A 43 -12.16 -5.78 -0.95
N PRO A 44 -13.26 -6.43 -0.53
CA PRO A 44 -14.58 -6.18 -1.12
C PRO A 44 -15.04 -4.72 -1.02
N LYS A 45 -14.70 -4.03 0.06
CA LYS A 45 -15.14 -2.64 0.29
C LYS A 45 -14.47 -1.68 -0.68
N MET A 46 -13.16 -1.76 -0.84
CA MET A 46 -12.41 -0.93 -1.77
C MET A 46 -12.79 -1.25 -3.23
N ASN A 47 -12.97 -2.53 -3.56
CA ASN A 47 -13.35 -2.95 -4.90
C ASN A 47 -14.73 -2.44 -5.31
N ARG A 48 -15.70 -2.41 -4.39
CA ARG A 48 -17.04 -1.82 -4.62
C ARG A 48 -16.99 -0.32 -4.91
N LEU A 49 -15.98 0.38 -4.42
CA LEU A 49 -15.77 1.80 -4.70
C LEU A 49 -15.05 2.08 -6.02
N GLY A 50 -14.82 1.06 -6.83
CA GLY A 50 -14.27 1.19 -8.16
C GLY A 50 -12.74 1.10 -8.23
N MET A 51 -12.10 0.45 -7.25
CA MET A 51 -10.67 0.20 -7.35
C MET A 51 -10.35 -0.77 -8.50
N ARG A 52 -9.35 -0.40 -9.31
CA ARG A 52 -8.72 -1.34 -10.24
C ARG A 52 -7.78 -2.26 -9.45
N SER A 53 -8.23 -3.48 -9.22
CA SER A 53 -7.47 -4.48 -8.47
C SER A 53 -6.28 -5.00 -9.28
N LEU A 54 -5.10 -4.99 -8.66
CA LEU A 54 -3.86 -5.51 -9.24
C LEU A 54 -3.56 -6.94 -8.74
N ALA A 55 -4.13 -7.34 -7.62
CA ALA A 55 -4.01 -8.68 -7.05
C ALA A 55 -5.13 -8.92 -6.03
N ASP A 56 -5.36 -10.19 -5.73
CA ASP A 56 -6.31 -10.59 -4.70
C ASP A 56 -5.68 -10.40 -3.30
N ILE A 57 -6.37 -9.68 -2.42
CA ILE A 57 -5.93 -9.45 -1.04
C ILE A 57 -5.68 -10.75 -0.27
N ARG A 58 -6.39 -11.83 -0.61
CA ARG A 58 -6.23 -13.15 0.03
C ARG A 58 -4.83 -13.73 -0.12
N VAL A 59 -4.12 -13.40 -1.19
CA VAL A 59 -2.74 -13.83 -1.40
C VAL A 59 -1.82 -13.27 -0.30
N LEU A 60 -2.12 -12.07 0.19
CA LEU A 60 -1.34 -11.41 1.25
C LEU A 60 -1.73 -11.89 2.65
N SER A 61 -3.00 -12.25 2.85
CA SER A 61 -3.51 -12.73 4.14
C SER A 61 -2.91 -14.08 4.56
N VAL A 62 -2.44 -14.87 3.62
CA VAL A 62 -1.76 -16.16 3.90
C VAL A 62 -0.39 -15.97 4.56
N MET A 63 0.22 -14.78 4.46
CA MET A 63 1.53 -14.49 5.08
C MET A 63 1.54 -14.60 6.60
N GLY A 64 0.41 -14.39 7.28
CA GLY A 64 0.32 -14.44 8.73
C GLY A 64 0.15 -15.84 9.32
N ILE A 65 -0.13 -16.85 8.51
CA ILE A 65 -0.60 -18.17 8.99
C ILE A 65 0.41 -19.29 8.74
N SER A 66 1.33 -19.17 7.78
CA SER A 66 2.28 -20.24 7.50
C SER A 66 3.71 -19.76 7.35
N GLU A 67 4.56 -20.29 8.22
CA GLU A 67 6.03 -20.16 8.16
C GLU A 67 6.65 -20.96 6.99
N VAL A 68 5.87 -21.36 6.01
CA VAL A 68 6.32 -22.27 4.96
C VAL A 68 6.96 -21.50 3.82
N ALA A 69 8.23 -21.76 3.56
CA ALA A 69 9.02 -21.16 2.48
C ALA A 69 8.36 -21.22 1.09
N SER A 70 7.43 -22.17 0.86
CA SER A 70 6.68 -22.31 -0.39
C SER A 70 5.77 -21.13 -0.75
N HIS A 71 5.37 -20.28 0.24
CA HIS A 71 4.49 -19.14 0.03
C HIS A 71 5.25 -17.82 -0.22
N VAL A 72 6.56 -17.77 0.05
CA VAL A 72 7.38 -16.55 -0.11
C VAL A 72 7.54 -16.16 -1.57
N LEU A 73 7.82 -17.10 -2.46
CA LEU A 73 8.02 -16.82 -3.89
C LEU A 73 6.77 -16.25 -4.58
N PRO A 74 5.55 -16.79 -4.38
CA PRO A 74 4.33 -16.20 -4.93
C PRO A 74 4.11 -14.76 -4.47
N ILE A 75 4.36 -14.47 -3.19
CA ILE A 75 4.21 -13.13 -2.62
C ILE A 75 5.22 -12.15 -3.23
N LEU A 76 6.47 -12.56 -3.40
CA LEU A 76 7.48 -11.74 -4.06
C LEU A 76 7.12 -11.43 -5.52
N ARG A 77 6.53 -12.39 -6.23
CA ARG A 77 6.03 -12.19 -7.60
C ARG A 77 4.89 -11.18 -7.63
N VAL A 78 3.91 -11.33 -6.74
CA VAL A 78 2.79 -10.39 -6.61
C VAL A 78 3.33 -9.00 -6.33
N ARG A 79 4.21 -8.85 -5.34
CA ARG A 79 4.80 -7.54 -5.00
C ARG A 79 5.55 -6.92 -6.17
N ARG A 80 6.31 -7.71 -6.93
CA ARG A 80 7.01 -7.23 -8.13
C ARG A 80 6.05 -6.76 -9.21
N ASN A 81 5.00 -7.52 -9.47
CA ASN A 81 3.99 -7.17 -10.47
C ASN A 81 3.20 -5.92 -10.08
N VAL A 82 2.82 -5.82 -8.82
CA VAL A 82 2.14 -4.63 -8.27
C VAL A 82 3.04 -3.39 -8.38
N ALA A 83 4.30 -3.50 -7.98
CA ALA A 83 5.28 -2.41 -8.13
C ALA A 83 5.40 -1.95 -9.57
N ARG A 84 5.54 -2.89 -10.51
CA ARG A 84 5.65 -2.58 -11.95
C ARG A 84 4.41 -1.84 -12.46
N ASN A 85 3.22 -2.31 -12.13
CA ASN A 85 1.97 -1.68 -12.55
C ASN A 85 1.83 -0.26 -11.98
N ILE A 86 2.14 -0.06 -10.69
CA ILE A 86 2.09 1.25 -10.05
C ILE A 86 3.10 2.20 -10.70
N ILE A 87 4.35 1.78 -10.86
CA ILE A 87 5.40 2.60 -11.46
C ILE A 87 5.06 3.00 -12.89
N ASN A 88 4.57 2.06 -13.70
CA ASN A 88 4.19 2.34 -15.08
C ASN A 88 2.97 3.27 -15.19
N SER A 89 2.03 3.17 -14.27
CA SER A 89 0.82 4.00 -14.28
C SER A 89 1.04 5.42 -13.74
N ARG A 90 2.17 5.67 -13.05
CA ARG A 90 2.56 6.99 -12.54
C ARG A 90 1.44 7.67 -11.74
N PRO A 91 0.92 7.07 -10.66
CA PRO A 91 -0.04 7.74 -9.81
C PRO A 91 0.56 8.99 -9.16
N CYS A 92 -0.31 9.89 -8.70
CA CYS A 92 0.14 11.07 -7.97
C CYS A 92 0.74 10.72 -6.60
N CYS A 93 0.29 9.62 -5.99
CA CYS A 93 0.91 9.05 -4.80
C CYS A 93 0.55 7.58 -4.62
N MET A 94 1.29 6.90 -3.77
CA MET A 94 1.01 5.55 -3.29
C MET A 94 0.80 5.56 -1.78
N VAL A 95 -0.25 4.89 -1.32
CA VAL A 95 -0.54 4.67 0.10
C VAL A 95 -0.52 3.18 0.41
N GLY A 96 0.40 2.76 1.27
CA GLY A 96 0.40 1.42 1.85
C GLY A 96 -0.34 1.44 3.19
N ILE A 97 -1.31 0.56 3.36
CA ILE A 97 -2.10 0.48 4.59
C ILE A 97 -1.69 -0.76 5.36
N ASP A 98 -1.15 -0.55 6.57
CA ASP A 98 -0.69 -1.63 7.45
C ASP A 98 0.26 -2.62 6.74
N SER A 99 0.28 -3.88 7.16
CA SER A 99 1.10 -4.94 6.53
C SER A 99 2.53 -4.51 6.19
N PRO A 100 3.33 -4.06 7.17
CA PRO A 100 4.62 -3.43 6.94
C PRO A 100 5.61 -4.32 6.21
N ASP A 101 5.54 -5.63 6.39
CA ASP A 101 6.46 -6.57 5.72
C ASP A 101 6.25 -6.62 4.21
N PHE A 102 5.03 -6.44 3.75
CA PHE A 102 4.73 -6.32 2.32
C PHE A 102 4.90 -4.87 1.83
N ASN A 103 4.25 -3.92 2.50
CA ASN A 103 4.11 -2.55 2.04
C ASN A 103 5.41 -1.76 2.08
N LEU A 104 6.21 -1.84 3.14
CA LEU A 104 7.45 -1.05 3.23
C LEU A 104 8.43 -1.36 2.10
N SER A 105 8.53 -2.62 1.69
CA SER A 105 9.38 -3.00 0.55
C SER A 105 8.81 -2.53 -0.78
N LEU A 106 7.51 -2.53 -0.93
CA LEU A 106 6.81 -2.02 -2.11
C LEU A 106 6.95 -0.49 -2.20
N GLU A 107 6.66 0.21 -1.11
CA GLU A 107 6.79 1.67 -0.99
C GLU A 107 8.20 2.13 -1.35
N ARG A 108 9.23 1.46 -0.82
CA ARG A 108 10.62 1.78 -1.13
C ARG A 108 10.92 1.72 -2.63
N LYS A 109 10.41 0.70 -3.33
CA LYS A 109 10.61 0.58 -4.77
C LYS A 109 9.89 1.67 -5.55
N VAL A 110 8.67 1.97 -5.16
CA VAL A 110 7.87 3.01 -5.81
C VAL A 110 8.46 4.39 -5.54
N ARG A 111 8.85 4.67 -4.30
CA ARG A 111 9.51 5.93 -3.90
C ARG A 111 10.79 6.20 -4.69
N ALA A 112 11.59 5.17 -4.94
CA ALA A 112 12.84 5.30 -5.71
C ALA A 112 12.61 5.82 -7.14
N THR A 113 11.39 5.76 -7.67
CA THR A 113 11.03 6.29 -8.99
C THR A 113 10.48 7.72 -8.95
N GLY A 114 10.47 8.36 -7.77
CA GLY A 114 9.98 9.72 -7.58
C GLY A 114 8.48 9.84 -7.33
N ILE A 115 7.74 8.74 -7.16
CA ILE A 115 6.34 8.75 -6.78
C ILE A 115 6.27 8.94 -5.26
N PRO A 116 5.54 9.96 -4.75
CA PRO A 116 5.33 10.15 -3.32
C PRO A 116 4.68 8.94 -2.67
N THR A 117 5.18 8.53 -1.51
CA THR A 117 4.70 7.35 -0.78
C THR A 117 4.32 7.70 0.64
N VAL A 118 3.20 7.14 1.07
CA VAL A 118 2.62 7.32 2.41
C VAL A 118 2.36 5.95 3.03
N HIS A 119 2.81 5.74 4.26
CA HIS A 119 2.44 4.56 5.03
C HIS A 119 1.32 4.94 6.01
N TYR A 120 0.17 4.32 5.86
CA TYR A 120 -1.01 4.57 6.70
C TYR A 120 -1.17 3.44 7.71
N VAL A 121 -1.36 3.77 8.96
CA VAL A 121 -1.26 2.92 10.15
C VAL A 121 0.20 2.60 10.48
N SER A 122 0.75 3.38 11.41
CA SER A 122 2.12 3.18 11.89
C SER A 122 2.32 1.77 12.44
N PRO A 123 3.33 1.05 11.99
CA PRO A 123 3.73 -0.19 12.63
C PRO A 123 4.01 0.07 14.12
N SER A 124 3.71 -0.90 14.98
CA SER A 124 3.98 -0.86 16.43
C SER A 124 5.49 -0.81 16.69
N VAL A 125 6.10 0.36 16.49
CA VAL A 125 7.57 0.53 16.53
C VAL A 125 8.09 0.62 17.95
N TRP A 126 7.27 1.16 18.83
CA TRP A 126 7.64 1.40 20.23
C TRP A 126 7.86 0.13 21.03
N ALA A 127 7.28 -1.00 20.62
CA ALA A 127 7.35 -2.23 21.38
C ALA A 127 8.61 -3.09 21.10
N TRP A 128 9.26 -3.00 19.91
CA TRP A 128 10.15 -4.11 19.55
C TRP A 128 11.43 -3.83 18.78
N ARG A 129 11.70 -2.73 18.04
CA ARG A 129 12.99 -2.57 17.32
C ARG A 129 13.26 -1.17 16.78
N GLN A 130 14.35 -0.54 17.24
CA GLN A 130 14.92 0.69 16.64
C GLN A 130 15.31 0.50 15.15
N GLY A 131 15.67 -0.70 14.71
CA GLY A 131 15.99 -1.00 13.30
C GLY A 131 14.81 -0.82 12.35
N ARG A 132 13.57 -0.95 12.82
CA ARG A 132 12.37 -0.68 12.01
C ARG A 132 12.22 0.79 11.63
N MET A 133 12.65 1.71 12.48
CA MET A 133 12.61 3.14 12.18
C MET A 133 13.44 3.50 10.96
N LYS A 134 14.63 2.95 10.83
CA LYS A 134 15.48 3.14 9.65
C LYS A 134 14.81 2.61 8.38
N LYS A 135 14.19 1.43 8.48
CA LYS A 135 13.48 0.80 7.36
C LYS A 135 12.26 1.65 6.92
N ILE A 136 11.50 2.16 7.86
CA ILE A 136 10.35 3.03 7.59
C ILE A 136 10.80 4.32 6.89
N ARG A 137 11.80 5.01 7.43
CA ARG A 137 12.34 6.24 6.83
C ARG A 137 12.89 6.04 5.41
N ALA A 138 13.42 4.87 5.13
CA ALA A 138 13.92 4.54 3.79
C ALA A 138 12.80 4.14 2.82
N SER A 139 11.62 3.80 3.31
CA SER A 139 10.54 3.20 2.52
C SER A 139 9.47 4.18 2.08
N CYS A 140 9.12 5.15 2.91
CA CYS A 140 8.05 6.10 2.62
C CYS A 140 8.44 7.54 2.96
N ASP A 141 7.73 8.48 2.35
CA ASP A 141 7.94 9.92 2.58
C ASP A 141 7.22 10.38 3.85
N GLU A 142 6.03 9.81 4.11
CA GLU A 142 5.21 10.14 5.28
C GLU A 142 4.61 8.90 5.93
N VAL A 143 4.36 8.99 7.22
CA VAL A 143 3.65 7.98 8.01
C VAL A 143 2.44 8.63 8.69
N LEU A 144 1.26 8.09 8.43
CA LEU A 144 0.02 8.50 9.08
C LEU A 144 -0.30 7.55 10.21
N CYS A 145 -0.35 8.08 11.43
CA CYS A 145 -0.68 7.31 12.62
C CYS A 145 -2.16 7.47 12.98
N LEU A 146 -2.81 6.39 13.42
CA LEU A 146 -4.19 6.43 13.90
C LEU A 146 -4.30 7.02 15.31
N LEU A 147 -3.22 6.93 16.09
CA LEU A 147 -3.16 7.40 17.47
C LEU A 147 -2.07 8.47 17.60
N LYS A 148 -2.32 9.47 18.44
CA LYS A 148 -1.27 10.38 18.89
C LYS A 148 -0.39 9.65 19.91
N PHE A 149 0.87 9.64 19.67
CA PHE A 149 1.87 9.17 20.62
C PHE A 149 2.52 10.34 21.33
#